data_df94a9ecfe37499673dee505d8aa3d9a
#
_entry.id   df94a9ecfe37499673dee505d8aa3d9a
#
_cell.length_a   1.000
_cell.length_b   1.000
_cell.length_c   1.000
_cell.angle_alpha   90.00
_cell.angle_beta   90.00
_cell.angle_gamma   90.00
#
_symmetry.space_group_name_H-M   'P 1'
#
loop_
_entity.id
_entity.type
_entity.pdbx_description
1 polymer ?
#
loop_
_entity_poly.entity_id
_entity_poly.type
_entity_poly.pdbx_seq_one_letter_code
_entity_poly.pdbx_strand_id
1 'polypeptide(L)'
;MNWYDNAIMYHIYPLGFCGAPKHNEGGEPVNRLEKVLDWIPHLKEMQVDAVYFGPIFESVEHGYDTTDYRQIDRRLGTNEMFKHICEVLHENGIRVILDGVFNHVGRNFWAFRDVQEKGQASPYCDWFAGLNFGGSSPYGDPFWYEGWNGYYNLVKLNLKNWHVCDHLIEAVGYWMDEFQIDGIRFDAADCVDFDFFKRIRSFCKGKKPDFWLMGEIIHGDYKRWANPEMLDSVTNYECYKGIYSSHNDKNYFEINYSINRQFGNGGIYQGINLYNFVDNHDVNRLASTLVDQRYLPLCYTLMYAMPGIPSVYYGSEYGVQGRHENNSDDGLRPCLDLADLQRSGNLDLYRHLVKLGRIYKAYPALRTGSYETVIVRNRQLLFRKDWDGTTVYVALNLEDCCSDMQFGTHLPALVDVISGQPIDVNNGNVNVHMQPFSSMILVADDIVNHADAPETVPVAAEPEKPVEAGDRYQQEDGSVWKVVSLASHVETQEELVIYQDEASGKVWAM
;
A
#
# COMPACT_ATOMS: atom_id res chain seq x y z
N MET A 1 -15.40 -14.30 -8.85
CA MET A 1 -14.14 -13.58 -8.53
C MET A 1 -14.54 -12.32 -7.79
N ASN A 2 -14.00 -12.11 -6.61
CA ASN A 2 -14.32 -10.93 -5.81
C ASN A 2 -13.49 -9.74 -6.29
N TRP A 3 -13.92 -8.52 -5.98
CA TRP A 3 -13.20 -7.31 -6.39
C TRP A 3 -11.74 -7.29 -5.88
N TYR A 4 -11.50 -7.78 -4.66
CA TYR A 4 -10.18 -7.78 -4.02
C TYR A 4 -9.20 -8.80 -4.62
N ASP A 5 -9.69 -9.80 -5.37
CA ASP A 5 -8.82 -10.78 -6.04
C ASP A 5 -7.96 -10.13 -7.14
N ASN A 6 -8.37 -8.95 -7.64
CA ASN A 6 -7.73 -8.23 -8.73
C ASN A 6 -7.34 -6.80 -8.35
N ALA A 7 -7.32 -6.51 -7.05
CA ALA A 7 -7.10 -5.16 -6.55
C ALA A 7 -5.63 -4.82 -6.43
N ILE A 8 -5.34 -3.52 -6.59
CA ILE A 8 -4.11 -2.87 -6.13
C ILE A 8 -4.50 -2.07 -4.88
N MET A 9 -3.82 -2.33 -3.77
CA MET A 9 -4.06 -1.67 -2.50
C MET A 9 -3.08 -0.52 -2.28
N TYR A 10 -3.52 0.53 -1.60
CA TYR A 10 -2.66 1.61 -1.15
C TYR A 10 -2.85 1.80 0.35
N HIS A 11 -1.76 1.67 1.11
CA HIS A 11 -1.79 1.69 2.56
C HIS A 11 -1.39 3.06 3.09
N ILE A 12 -2.25 3.69 3.88
CA ILE A 12 -2.00 4.96 4.56
C ILE A 12 -2.02 4.74 6.09
N TYR A 13 -0.99 5.20 6.80
CA TYR A 13 -1.03 5.35 8.25
C TYR A 13 -1.45 6.78 8.60
N PRO A 14 -2.72 7.00 9.01
CA PRO A 14 -3.34 8.33 8.97
C PRO A 14 -2.68 9.36 9.88
N LEU A 15 -2.36 9.01 11.13
CA LEU A 15 -1.77 9.96 12.09
C LEU A 15 -0.44 10.52 11.58
N GLY A 16 0.44 9.65 11.06
CA GLY A 16 1.70 10.08 10.46
C GLY A 16 1.48 10.85 9.17
N PHE A 17 0.75 10.27 8.22
CA PHE A 17 0.46 10.87 6.92
C PHE A 17 -0.09 12.31 7.04
N CYS A 18 -0.97 12.55 8.01
CA CYS A 18 -1.58 13.86 8.27
C CYS A 18 -0.72 14.78 9.15
N GLY A 19 0.40 14.32 9.68
CA GLY A 19 1.19 15.10 10.64
C GLY A 19 0.42 15.42 11.92
N ALA A 20 -0.39 14.47 12.39
CA ALA A 20 -1.16 14.62 13.61
C ALA A 20 -0.26 14.66 14.85
N PRO A 21 -0.64 15.36 15.93
CA PRO A 21 0.08 15.32 17.21
C PRO A 21 0.22 13.89 17.73
N LYS A 22 1.36 13.54 18.35
CA LYS A 22 1.61 12.20 18.91
C LYS A 22 0.64 11.83 20.02
N HIS A 23 0.34 12.79 20.89
CA HIS A 23 -0.62 12.63 21.97
C HIS A 23 -1.93 13.34 21.67
N ASN A 24 -3.02 12.68 22.03
CA ASN A 24 -4.35 13.25 21.96
C ASN A 24 -4.66 13.98 23.27
N GLU A 25 -4.45 15.27 23.26
CA GLU A 25 -4.69 16.14 24.42
C GLU A 25 -6.19 16.50 24.60
N GLY A 26 -7.05 15.91 23.78
CA GLY A 26 -8.47 16.30 23.72
C GLY A 26 -8.68 17.58 22.90
N GLY A 27 -9.78 18.28 23.15
CA GLY A 27 -10.11 19.52 22.44
C GLY A 27 -10.98 19.29 21.20
N GLU A 28 -11.14 20.35 20.41
CA GLU A 28 -11.96 20.31 19.19
C GLU A 28 -11.29 19.50 18.09
N PRO A 29 -12.06 18.76 17.27
CA PRO A 29 -11.54 18.03 16.13
C PRO A 29 -10.85 18.93 15.09
N VAL A 30 -9.80 18.42 14.46
CA VAL A 30 -9.08 19.11 13.37
C VAL A 30 -9.07 18.21 12.14
N ASN A 31 -9.67 18.64 11.04
CA ASN A 31 -9.89 17.88 9.81
C ASN A 31 -8.61 17.67 8.99
N ARG A 32 -7.60 17.02 9.58
CA ARG A 32 -6.32 16.74 8.88
C ARG A 32 -6.44 15.66 7.82
N LEU A 33 -7.35 14.70 8.00
CA LEU A 33 -7.51 13.59 7.07
C LEU A 33 -8.08 14.01 5.71
N GLU A 34 -8.67 15.21 5.63
CA GLU A 34 -9.13 15.84 4.37
C GLU A 34 -8.02 15.87 3.31
N LYS A 35 -6.75 15.91 3.73
CA LYS A 35 -5.57 15.78 2.87
C LYS A 35 -5.61 14.59 1.91
N VAL A 36 -6.30 13.51 2.26
CA VAL A 36 -6.45 12.32 1.38
C VAL A 36 -7.12 12.68 0.06
N LEU A 37 -8.02 13.67 0.05
CA LEU A 37 -8.74 14.10 -1.15
C LEU A 37 -7.78 14.63 -2.22
N ASP A 38 -6.70 15.30 -1.84
CA ASP A 38 -5.67 15.82 -2.75
C ASP A 38 -4.86 14.69 -3.41
N TRP A 39 -4.86 13.48 -2.81
CA TRP A 39 -4.13 12.32 -3.31
C TRP A 39 -4.96 11.48 -4.30
N ILE A 40 -6.25 11.73 -4.47
CA ILE A 40 -7.12 10.92 -5.33
C ILE A 40 -6.62 10.86 -6.79
N PRO A 41 -6.19 11.96 -7.44
CA PRO A 41 -5.63 11.88 -8.79
C PRO A 41 -4.40 10.97 -8.87
N HIS A 42 -3.50 11.05 -7.88
CA HIS A 42 -2.33 10.19 -7.74
C HIS A 42 -2.70 8.70 -7.60
N LEU A 43 -3.65 8.39 -6.72
CA LEU A 43 -4.14 7.03 -6.52
C LEU A 43 -4.74 6.45 -7.81
N LYS A 44 -5.48 7.25 -8.57
CA LYS A 44 -6.05 6.83 -9.86
C LYS A 44 -4.97 6.60 -10.92
N GLU A 45 -3.95 7.43 -10.98
CA GLU A 45 -2.83 7.24 -11.90
C GLU A 45 -2.09 5.93 -11.62
N MET A 46 -1.90 5.59 -10.33
CA MET A 46 -1.33 4.32 -9.89
C MET A 46 -2.29 3.11 -10.04
N GLN A 47 -3.51 3.30 -10.54
CA GLN A 47 -4.52 2.25 -10.70
C GLN A 47 -4.96 1.60 -9.37
N VAL A 48 -4.97 2.35 -8.29
CA VAL A 48 -5.39 1.89 -6.96
C VAL A 48 -6.88 1.59 -6.95
N ASP A 49 -7.27 0.41 -6.42
CA ASP A 49 -8.68 0.01 -6.26
C ASP A 49 -9.20 0.22 -4.86
N ALA A 50 -8.32 0.21 -3.86
CA ALA A 50 -8.72 0.41 -2.48
C ALA A 50 -7.60 1.08 -1.66
N VAL A 51 -8.02 1.99 -0.79
CA VAL A 51 -7.16 2.54 0.26
C VAL A 51 -7.41 1.74 1.54
N TYR A 52 -6.34 1.20 2.10
CA TYR A 52 -6.32 0.68 3.46
C TYR A 52 -5.81 1.76 4.39
N PHE A 53 -6.68 2.22 5.28
CA PHE A 53 -6.32 3.12 6.37
C PHE A 53 -5.90 2.31 7.58
N GLY A 54 -4.69 2.58 8.11
CA GLY A 54 -4.32 2.18 9.47
C GLY A 54 -5.31 2.76 10.49
N PRO A 55 -5.07 2.65 11.81
CA PRO A 55 -6.06 2.99 12.82
C PRO A 55 -6.46 4.46 12.73
N ILE A 56 -7.78 4.71 12.62
CA ILE A 56 -8.38 6.05 12.47
C ILE A 56 -9.30 6.45 13.62
N PHE A 57 -9.59 5.52 14.54
CA PHE A 57 -10.53 5.76 15.62
C PHE A 57 -9.87 6.42 16.83
N GLU A 58 -10.68 7.05 17.67
CA GLU A 58 -10.22 7.79 18.84
C GLU A 58 -9.23 6.95 19.67
N SER A 59 -8.06 7.53 19.93
CA SER A 59 -6.96 6.90 20.64
C SER A 59 -6.16 7.94 21.41
N VAL A 60 -5.24 7.51 22.28
CA VAL A 60 -4.41 8.45 23.07
C VAL A 60 -3.09 8.75 22.35
N GLU A 61 -2.47 7.75 21.70
CA GLU A 61 -1.15 7.87 21.12
C GLU A 61 -1.12 7.49 19.63
N HIS A 62 -0.82 6.22 19.35
CA HIS A 62 -0.47 5.74 18.01
C HIS A 62 -1.64 5.15 17.21
N GLY A 63 -2.86 5.22 17.72
CA GLY A 63 -4.04 4.70 17.05
C GLY A 63 -4.38 3.26 17.41
N TYR A 64 -3.40 2.42 17.76
CA TYR A 64 -3.63 1.04 18.21
C TYR A 64 -4.08 0.94 19.67
N ASP A 65 -4.06 2.02 20.41
CA ASP A 65 -4.59 2.20 21.76
C ASP A 65 -6.01 2.80 21.73
N THR A 66 -6.91 2.18 20.97
CA THR A 66 -8.29 2.62 20.72
C THR A 66 -9.05 2.87 22.01
N THR A 67 -9.75 4.01 22.09
CA THR A 67 -10.60 4.38 23.23
C THR A 67 -12.07 4.46 22.89
N ASP A 68 -12.42 4.67 21.62
CA ASP A 68 -13.78 4.64 21.09
C ASP A 68 -13.78 4.17 19.63
N TYR A 69 -14.50 3.09 19.34
CA TYR A 69 -14.61 2.53 17.99
C TYR A 69 -15.61 3.23 17.07
N ARG A 70 -16.39 4.18 17.58
CA ARG A 70 -17.42 4.88 16.80
C ARG A 70 -17.07 6.33 16.51
N GLN A 71 -15.98 6.82 17.08
CA GLN A 71 -15.52 8.20 16.93
C GLN A 71 -14.21 8.21 16.15
N ILE A 72 -14.16 8.95 15.04
CA ILE A 72 -12.89 9.24 14.35
C ILE A 72 -11.99 10.02 15.32
N ASP A 73 -10.69 9.69 15.32
CA ASP A 73 -9.71 10.38 16.16
C ASP A 73 -9.76 11.89 15.88
N ARG A 74 -9.99 12.68 16.91
CA ARG A 74 -10.14 14.14 16.79
C ARG A 74 -8.92 14.83 16.20
N ARG A 75 -7.75 14.19 16.26
CA ARG A 75 -6.54 14.67 15.61
C ARG A 75 -6.61 14.52 14.07
N LEU A 76 -7.50 13.69 13.57
CA LEU A 76 -7.72 13.43 12.15
C LEU A 76 -8.94 14.15 11.60
N GLY A 77 -10.01 14.29 12.40
CA GLY A 77 -11.21 14.96 11.99
C GLY A 77 -12.48 14.52 12.72
N THR A 78 -13.60 14.59 12.03
CA THR A 78 -14.92 14.16 12.50
C THR A 78 -15.46 12.98 11.70
N ASN A 79 -16.51 12.34 12.21
CA ASN A 79 -17.20 11.27 11.50
C ASN A 79 -17.81 11.77 10.17
N GLU A 80 -18.36 12.97 10.16
CA GLU A 80 -18.94 13.61 8.97
C GLU A 80 -17.87 13.84 7.90
N MET A 81 -16.69 14.31 8.31
CA MET A 81 -15.55 14.48 7.40
C MET A 81 -15.10 13.15 6.81
N PHE A 82 -14.94 12.12 7.64
CA PHE A 82 -14.51 10.81 7.16
C PHE A 82 -15.54 10.16 6.24
N LYS A 83 -16.83 10.31 6.55
CA LYS A 83 -17.93 9.90 5.67
C LYS A 83 -17.80 10.56 4.29
N HIS A 84 -17.57 11.86 4.25
CA HIS A 84 -17.36 12.59 3.00
C HIS A 84 -16.15 12.07 2.23
N ILE A 85 -15.01 11.79 2.91
CA ILE A 85 -13.83 11.18 2.28
C ILE A 85 -14.19 9.84 1.65
N CYS A 86 -14.93 8.97 2.35
CA CYS A 86 -15.36 7.68 1.81
C CYS A 86 -16.25 7.84 0.57
N GLU A 87 -17.21 8.76 0.61
CA GLU A 87 -18.09 9.07 -0.52
C GLU A 87 -17.26 9.49 -1.75
N VAL A 88 -16.33 10.43 -1.58
CA VAL A 88 -15.48 10.90 -2.69
C VAL A 88 -14.54 9.80 -3.21
N LEU A 89 -13.98 8.97 -2.34
CA LEU A 89 -13.19 7.80 -2.78
C LEU A 89 -14.05 6.85 -3.61
N HIS A 90 -15.26 6.50 -3.16
CA HIS A 90 -16.17 5.62 -3.90
C HIS A 90 -16.60 6.22 -5.24
N GLU A 91 -16.89 7.52 -5.32
CA GLU A 91 -17.20 8.24 -6.57
C GLU A 91 -16.04 8.13 -7.57
N ASN A 92 -14.80 8.00 -7.10
CA ASN A 92 -13.61 7.79 -7.92
C ASN A 92 -13.26 6.31 -8.13
N GLY A 93 -14.14 5.38 -7.74
CA GLY A 93 -13.95 3.93 -7.91
C GLY A 93 -12.96 3.31 -6.93
N ILE A 94 -12.58 4.02 -5.86
CA ILE A 94 -11.63 3.57 -4.84
C ILE A 94 -12.39 3.12 -3.59
N ARG A 95 -12.18 1.88 -3.18
CA ARG A 95 -12.77 1.28 -1.98
C ARG A 95 -12.04 1.66 -0.71
N VAL A 96 -12.69 1.48 0.43
CA VAL A 96 -12.19 1.86 1.74
C VAL A 96 -12.06 0.64 2.65
N ILE A 97 -10.85 0.40 3.16
CA ILE A 97 -10.54 -0.66 4.12
C ILE A 97 -10.09 0.00 5.41
N LEU A 98 -10.62 -0.45 6.56
CA LEU A 98 -10.23 0.06 7.87
C LEU A 98 -9.43 -0.95 8.68
N ASP A 99 -8.64 -0.44 9.61
CA ASP A 99 -7.94 -1.25 10.60
C ASP A 99 -8.87 -1.58 11.77
N GLY A 100 -9.03 -2.86 12.04
CA GLY A 100 -9.80 -3.39 13.17
C GLY A 100 -8.87 -3.84 14.29
N VAL A 101 -8.67 -2.97 15.27
CA VAL A 101 -7.85 -3.25 16.46
C VAL A 101 -8.74 -3.92 17.51
N PHE A 102 -8.90 -5.24 17.42
CA PHE A 102 -9.89 -5.97 18.24
C PHE A 102 -9.28 -6.91 19.29
N ASN A 103 -7.97 -7.13 19.26
CA ASN A 103 -7.30 -7.90 20.29
C ASN A 103 -7.16 -7.12 21.61
N HIS A 104 -7.01 -5.80 21.54
CA HIS A 104 -6.73 -4.94 22.69
C HIS A 104 -7.32 -3.54 22.51
N VAL A 105 -7.33 -2.77 23.58
CA VAL A 105 -7.78 -1.38 23.65
C VAL A 105 -6.81 -0.53 24.46
N GLY A 106 -6.88 0.78 24.33
CA GLY A 106 -6.16 1.71 25.19
C GLY A 106 -6.70 1.73 26.62
N ARG A 107 -5.87 2.16 27.57
CA ARG A 107 -6.27 2.27 28.99
C ARG A 107 -7.40 3.30 29.22
N ASN A 108 -7.60 4.23 28.30
CA ASN A 108 -8.69 5.19 28.33
C ASN A 108 -9.98 4.68 27.68
N PHE A 109 -10.03 3.41 27.24
CA PHE A 109 -11.26 2.80 26.76
C PHE A 109 -12.33 2.85 27.86
N TRP A 110 -13.53 3.28 27.52
CA TRP A 110 -14.57 3.63 28.49
C TRP A 110 -14.91 2.50 29.48
N ALA A 111 -14.96 1.24 29.04
CA ALA A 111 -15.23 0.10 29.89
C ALA A 111 -14.05 -0.22 30.85
N PHE A 112 -12.80 0.03 30.42
CA PHE A 112 -11.63 -0.14 31.29
C PHE A 112 -11.57 0.98 32.34
N ARG A 113 -11.92 2.20 31.95
CA ARG A 113 -12.07 3.34 32.90
C ARG A 113 -13.10 3.04 33.98
N ASP A 114 -14.24 2.43 33.63
CA ASP A 114 -15.24 2.02 34.60
C ASP A 114 -14.68 0.99 35.61
N VAL A 115 -13.84 0.03 35.14
CA VAL A 115 -13.15 -0.92 36.04
C VAL A 115 -12.14 -0.20 36.93
N GLN A 116 -11.39 0.77 36.42
CA GLN A 116 -10.45 1.56 37.23
C GLN A 116 -11.18 2.36 38.34
N GLU A 117 -12.36 2.90 38.04
CA GLU A 117 -13.14 3.72 38.96
C GLU A 117 -13.92 2.90 39.99
N LYS A 118 -14.55 1.78 39.59
CA LYS A 118 -15.47 0.98 40.42
C LYS A 118 -14.86 -0.30 40.95
N GLY A 119 -13.69 -0.69 40.50
CA GLY A 119 -13.06 -1.94 40.87
C GLY A 119 -13.97 -3.14 40.59
N GLN A 120 -14.11 -4.05 41.59
CA GLN A 120 -14.93 -5.26 41.48
C GLN A 120 -16.42 -4.99 41.22
N ALA A 121 -16.90 -3.78 41.47
CA ALA A 121 -18.31 -3.42 41.25
C ALA A 121 -18.59 -3.04 39.76
N SER A 122 -17.57 -2.97 38.93
CA SER A 122 -17.77 -2.70 37.50
C SER A 122 -18.40 -3.92 36.82
N PRO A 123 -19.41 -3.74 35.96
CA PRO A 123 -19.97 -4.80 35.14
C PRO A 123 -19.05 -5.26 33.99
N TYR A 124 -17.93 -4.58 33.78
CA TYR A 124 -17.01 -4.81 32.68
C TYR A 124 -15.74 -5.57 33.05
N CYS A 125 -15.64 -6.11 34.29
CA CYS A 125 -14.47 -6.86 34.75
C CYS A 125 -14.14 -8.05 33.81
N ASP A 126 -15.15 -8.75 33.33
CA ASP A 126 -15.02 -9.91 32.44
C ASP A 126 -14.72 -9.54 30.98
N TRP A 127 -14.66 -8.24 30.65
CA TRP A 127 -14.34 -7.75 29.31
C TRP A 127 -12.85 -7.84 29.01
N PHE A 128 -12.00 -7.91 30.04
CA PHE A 128 -10.55 -7.84 29.93
C PHE A 128 -9.90 -9.16 30.32
N ALA A 129 -8.95 -9.62 29.51
CA ALA A 129 -8.25 -10.87 29.73
C ALA A 129 -7.38 -10.79 31.00
N GLY A 130 -7.42 -11.86 31.80
CA GLY A 130 -6.56 -12.01 32.98
C GLY A 130 -6.84 -11.02 34.11
N LEU A 131 -7.95 -10.27 34.10
CA LEU A 131 -8.25 -9.27 35.12
C LEU A 131 -8.41 -9.97 36.50
N ASN A 132 -7.61 -9.54 37.47
CA ASN A 132 -7.53 -10.15 38.78
C ASN A 132 -7.23 -9.14 39.90
N PHE A 133 -8.11 -9.01 40.86
CA PHE A 133 -8.00 -8.09 41.99
C PHE A 133 -7.05 -8.61 43.09
N GLY A 134 -6.42 -9.76 42.94
CA GLY A 134 -5.38 -10.27 43.84
C GLY A 134 -3.97 -9.77 43.53
N GLY A 135 -3.80 -8.91 42.54
CA GLY A 135 -2.52 -8.34 42.08
C GLY A 135 -2.61 -6.86 41.80
N SER A 136 -1.54 -6.31 41.25
CA SER A 136 -1.47 -4.92 40.77
C SER A 136 -0.84 -4.86 39.40
N SER A 137 -1.24 -3.85 38.58
CA SER A 137 -0.65 -3.61 37.28
C SER A 137 0.64 -2.79 37.40
N PRO A 138 1.51 -2.79 36.36
CA PRO A 138 2.67 -1.88 36.28
C PRO A 138 2.31 -0.39 36.32
N TYR A 139 1.06 -0.04 36.03
CA TYR A 139 0.54 1.33 36.12
C TYR A 139 -0.03 1.69 37.52
N GLY A 140 0.09 0.76 38.49
CA GLY A 140 -0.39 0.99 39.86
C GLY A 140 -1.89 0.78 40.06
N ASP A 141 -2.60 0.17 39.10
CA ASP A 141 -3.98 -0.23 39.31
C ASP A 141 -4.07 -1.30 40.42
N PRO A 142 -5.12 -1.29 41.28
CA PRO A 142 -5.28 -2.30 42.34
C PRO A 142 -5.80 -3.64 41.83
N PHE A 143 -5.44 -3.99 40.60
CA PHE A 143 -5.74 -5.25 39.93
C PHE A 143 -4.71 -5.52 38.84
N TRP A 144 -4.56 -6.77 38.47
CA TRP A 144 -3.78 -7.28 37.34
C TRP A 144 -4.67 -7.45 36.11
N TYR A 145 -4.08 -7.34 34.90
CA TYR A 145 -4.72 -7.70 33.64
C TYR A 145 -3.65 -8.07 32.60
N GLU A 146 -4.03 -8.73 31.52
CA GLU A 146 -3.12 -9.01 30.41
C GLU A 146 -2.99 -7.77 29.50
N GLY A 147 -1.74 -7.40 29.18
CA GLY A 147 -1.42 -6.49 28.08
C GLY A 147 -1.04 -7.28 26.83
N TRP A 148 -1.28 -6.71 25.64
CA TRP A 148 -0.81 -7.32 24.40
C TRP A 148 0.73 -7.38 24.40
N ASN A 149 1.27 -8.58 24.20
CA ASN A 149 2.72 -8.82 24.13
C ASN A 149 3.55 -8.16 25.27
N GLY A 150 2.95 -8.01 26.45
CA GLY A 150 3.59 -7.37 27.61
C GLY A 150 3.49 -5.85 27.65
N TYR A 151 2.84 -5.23 26.67
CA TYR A 151 2.54 -3.79 26.66
C TYR A 151 1.23 -3.53 27.42
N TYR A 152 1.33 -3.03 28.64
CA TYR A 152 0.17 -2.82 29.53
C TYR A 152 -0.64 -1.56 29.21
N ASN A 153 -0.16 -0.68 28.35
CA ASN A 153 -0.96 0.39 27.75
C ASN A 153 -1.96 -0.14 26.71
N LEU A 154 -1.76 -1.37 26.23
CA LEU A 154 -2.62 -2.08 25.29
C LEU A 154 -3.33 -3.22 26.02
N VAL A 155 -4.48 -2.88 26.61
CA VAL A 155 -5.27 -3.78 27.48
C VAL A 155 -5.95 -4.84 26.64
N LYS A 156 -5.60 -6.12 26.86
CA LYS A 156 -6.14 -7.23 26.08
C LYS A 156 -7.62 -7.47 26.40
N LEU A 157 -8.43 -7.53 25.34
CA LEU A 157 -9.85 -7.85 25.42
C LEU A 157 -10.08 -9.37 25.64
N ASN A 158 -11.12 -9.71 26.37
CA ASN A 158 -11.57 -11.09 26.51
C ASN A 158 -12.56 -11.47 25.40
N LEU A 159 -12.04 -11.89 24.24
CA LEU A 159 -12.87 -12.31 23.10
C LEU A 159 -13.62 -13.64 23.33
N LYS A 160 -13.48 -14.31 24.48
CA LYS A 160 -14.38 -15.40 24.92
C LYS A 160 -15.67 -14.85 25.51
N ASN A 161 -15.70 -13.60 25.94
CA ASN A 161 -16.90 -12.92 26.37
C ASN A 161 -17.68 -12.43 25.14
N TRP A 162 -18.83 -13.02 24.92
CA TRP A 162 -19.65 -12.71 23.73
C TRP A 162 -20.22 -11.28 23.72
N HIS A 163 -20.38 -10.62 24.88
CA HIS A 163 -20.75 -9.21 24.95
C HIS A 163 -19.65 -8.30 24.40
N VAL A 164 -18.37 -8.65 24.62
CA VAL A 164 -17.25 -7.97 24.00
C VAL A 164 -17.30 -8.15 22.49
N CYS A 165 -17.53 -9.39 22.03
CA CYS A 165 -17.66 -9.69 20.60
C CYS A 165 -18.83 -8.93 19.97
N ASP A 166 -19.99 -8.86 20.63
CA ASP A 166 -21.15 -8.10 20.14
C ASP A 166 -20.84 -6.63 20.03
N HIS A 167 -20.19 -6.03 21.03
CA HIS A 167 -19.79 -4.62 21.01
C HIS A 167 -18.89 -4.30 19.80
N LEU A 168 -17.90 -5.17 19.51
CA LEU A 168 -17.00 -5.00 18.39
C LEU A 168 -17.71 -5.21 17.04
N ILE A 169 -18.59 -6.20 16.93
CA ILE A 169 -19.38 -6.46 15.71
C ILE A 169 -20.36 -5.31 15.44
N GLU A 170 -20.98 -4.76 16.49
CA GLU A 170 -21.84 -3.56 16.36
C GLU A 170 -21.06 -2.33 15.91
N ALA A 171 -19.80 -2.17 16.37
CA ALA A 171 -18.94 -1.11 15.88
C ALA A 171 -18.66 -1.26 14.38
N VAL A 172 -18.33 -2.48 13.92
CA VAL A 172 -18.15 -2.78 12.50
C VAL A 172 -19.45 -2.55 11.71
N GLY A 173 -20.60 -2.93 12.27
CA GLY A 173 -21.92 -2.63 11.70
C GLY A 173 -22.12 -1.13 11.47
N TYR A 174 -21.75 -0.34 12.46
CA TYR A 174 -21.77 1.13 12.37
C TYR A 174 -20.84 1.64 11.25
N TRP A 175 -19.60 1.12 11.13
CA TRP A 175 -18.68 1.51 10.06
C TRP A 175 -19.22 1.17 8.67
N MET A 176 -19.85 -0.01 8.53
CA MET A 176 -20.47 -0.43 7.27
C MET A 176 -21.67 0.45 6.90
N ASP A 177 -22.46 0.88 7.88
CA ASP A 177 -23.65 1.71 7.65
C ASP A 177 -23.31 3.17 7.43
N GLU A 178 -22.43 3.74 8.26
CA GLU A 178 -22.11 5.16 8.24
C GLU A 178 -21.07 5.51 7.18
N PHE A 179 -20.01 4.73 7.06
CA PHE A 179 -18.89 5.02 6.17
C PHE A 179 -18.89 4.16 4.90
N GLN A 180 -19.79 3.19 4.79
CA GLN A 180 -19.94 2.29 3.63
C GLN A 180 -18.63 1.53 3.30
N ILE A 181 -17.82 1.20 4.30
CA ILE A 181 -16.53 0.53 4.10
C ILE A 181 -16.65 -0.81 3.35
N ASP A 182 -15.56 -1.23 2.72
CA ASP A 182 -15.50 -2.39 1.83
C ASP A 182 -14.73 -3.56 2.43
N GLY A 183 -14.04 -3.34 3.54
CA GLY A 183 -13.30 -4.40 4.22
C GLY A 183 -12.63 -3.94 5.51
N ILE A 184 -12.00 -4.91 6.16
CA ILE A 184 -11.25 -4.72 7.40
C ILE A 184 -9.94 -5.49 7.31
N ARG A 185 -8.86 -4.86 7.77
CA ARG A 185 -7.61 -5.52 8.19
C ARG A 185 -7.67 -5.70 9.70
N PHE A 186 -7.50 -6.91 10.17
CA PHE A 186 -7.44 -7.22 11.60
C PHE A 186 -6.00 -7.11 12.10
N ASP A 187 -5.79 -6.17 13.02
CA ASP A 187 -4.54 -6.00 13.74
C ASP A 187 -4.25 -7.22 14.61
N ALA A 188 -2.96 -7.62 14.72
CA ALA A 188 -2.51 -8.74 15.54
C ALA A 188 -3.44 -9.98 15.42
N ALA A 189 -3.80 -10.35 14.19
CA ALA A 189 -4.82 -11.36 13.93
C ALA A 189 -4.46 -12.75 14.47
N ASP A 190 -3.18 -13.04 14.67
CA ASP A 190 -2.71 -14.27 15.31
C ASP A 190 -3.09 -14.37 16.82
N CYS A 191 -3.39 -13.23 17.45
CA CYS A 191 -3.83 -13.13 18.84
C CYS A 191 -5.36 -13.12 19.00
N VAL A 192 -6.12 -12.99 17.91
CA VAL A 192 -7.58 -12.90 17.91
C VAL A 192 -8.21 -14.29 17.96
N ASP A 193 -9.31 -14.41 18.71
CA ASP A 193 -10.04 -15.67 18.86
C ASP A 193 -10.70 -16.13 17.56
N PHE A 194 -10.61 -17.42 17.21
CA PHE A 194 -11.16 -17.96 15.97
C PHE A 194 -12.70 -17.93 15.93
N ASP A 195 -13.37 -18.09 17.06
CA ASP A 195 -14.84 -18.00 17.10
C ASP A 195 -15.31 -16.57 16.85
N PHE A 196 -14.52 -15.57 17.29
CA PHE A 196 -14.77 -14.18 16.90
C PHE A 196 -14.63 -13.96 15.40
N PHE A 197 -13.60 -14.52 14.74
CA PHE A 197 -13.46 -14.43 13.28
C PHE A 197 -14.65 -15.05 12.54
N LYS A 198 -15.12 -16.21 12.97
CA LYS A 198 -16.31 -16.86 12.37
C LYS A 198 -17.56 -16.00 12.52
N ARG A 199 -17.77 -15.41 13.68
CA ARG A 199 -18.91 -14.53 13.95
C ARG A 199 -18.87 -13.26 13.12
N ILE A 200 -17.75 -12.54 13.11
CA ILE A 200 -17.62 -11.30 12.36
C ILE A 200 -17.68 -11.54 10.85
N ARG A 201 -17.11 -12.65 10.35
CA ARG A 201 -17.29 -13.07 8.96
C ARG A 201 -18.75 -13.26 8.61
N SER A 202 -19.47 -14.03 9.40
CA SER A 202 -20.92 -14.30 9.18
C SER A 202 -21.69 -12.98 9.14
N PHE A 203 -21.43 -12.07 10.04
CA PHE A 203 -22.06 -10.75 10.09
C PHE A 203 -21.71 -9.92 8.84
N CYS A 204 -20.44 -9.73 8.54
CA CYS A 204 -19.99 -8.87 7.44
C CYS A 204 -20.44 -9.41 6.08
N LYS A 205 -20.25 -10.72 5.81
CA LYS A 205 -20.65 -11.34 4.55
C LYS A 205 -22.17 -11.44 4.41
N GLY A 206 -22.90 -11.55 5.51
CA GLY A 206 -24.36 -11.49 5.50
C GLY A 206 -24.89 -10.10 5.10
N LYS A 207 -24.18 -9.05 5.47
CA LYS A 207 -24.54 -7.66 5.16
C LYS A 207 -24.03 -7.21 3.78
N LYS A 208 -22.79 -7.60 3.43
CA LYS A 208 -22.12 -7.28 2.15
C LYS A 208 -21.28 -8.50 1.72
N PRO A 209 -21.79 -9.33 0.77
CA PRO A 209 -21.13 -10.61 0.43
C PRO A 209 -19.69 -10.50 -0.05
N ASP A 210 -19.33 -9.39 -0.71
CA ASP A 210 -17.99 -9.09 -1.20
C ASP A 210 -17.13 -8.26 -0.24
N PHE A 211 -17.55 -8.09 1.02
CA PHE A 211 -16.78 -7.42 2.06
C PHE A 211 -15.48 -8.17 2.34
N TRP A 212 -14.33 -7.49 2.26
CA TRP A 212 -13.02 -8.10 2.39
C TRP A 212 -12.56 -8.19 3.85
N LEU A 213 -12.06 -9.37 4.24
CA LEU A 213 -11.53 -9.63 5.58
C LEU A 213 -10.08 -10.09 5.47
N MET A 214 -9.14 -9.29 5.94
CA MET A 214 -7.72 -9.56 5.89
C MET A 214 -7.11 -9.49 7.29
N GLY A 215 -6.24 -10.44 7.64
CA GLY A 215 -5.57 -10.47 8.92
C GLY A 215 -4.08 -10.21 8.82
N GLU A 216 -3.53 -9.49 9.79
CA GLU A 216 -2.10 -9.43 9.97
C GLU A 216 -1.60 -10.72 10.62
N ILE A 217 -0.82 -11.50 9.86
CA ILE A 217 -0.17 -12.73 10.33
C ILE A 217 1.29 -12.67 9.94
N ILE A 218 2.17 -12.64 10.95
CA ILE A 218 3.62 -12.57 10.72
C ILE A 218 4.19 -13.97 10.49
N HIS A 219 3.77 -14.95 11.29
CA HIS A 219 4.31 -16.32 11.30
C HIS A 219 3.22 -17.38 11.33
N GLY A 220 3.58 -18.57 10.87
CA GLY A 220 2.73 -19.75 10.96
C GLY A 220 2.14 -20.20 9.64
N ASP A 221 1.22 -21.15 9.69
CA ASP A 221 0.48 -21.62 8.51
C ASP A 221 -0.72 -20.70 8.26
N TYR A 222 -0.67 -19.92 7.21
CA TYR A 222 -1.67 -18.92 6.85
C TYR A 222 -3.08 -19.49 6.64
N LYS A 223 -3.21 -20.79 6.28
CA LYS A 223 -4.51 -21.47 6.16
C LYS A 223 -5.31 -21.53 7.48
N ARG A 224 -4.63 -21.42 8.62
CA ARG A 224 -5.30 -21.39 9.90
C ARG A 224 -6.26 -20.20 10.02
N TRP A 225 -5.96 -19.10 9.37
CA TRP A 225 -6.72 -17.85 9.38
C TRP A 225 -7.43 -17.59 8.05
N ALA A 226 -6.69 -17.68 6.92
CA ALA A 226 -7.24 -17.48 5.58
C ALA A 226 -7.91 -18.77 5.10
N ASN A 227 -9.22 -18.85 5.32
CA ASN A 227 -10.06 -19.98 4.92
C ASN A 227 -11.53 -19.56 4.83
N PRO A 228 -12.40 -20.38 4.22
CA PRO A 228 -13.80 -20.01 3.98
C PRO A 228 -14.63 -19.68 5.24
N GLU A 229 -14.19 -20.05 6.42
CA GLU A 229 -14.92 -19.82 7.68
C GLU A 229 -14.51 -18.51 8.37
N MET A 230 -13.30 -17.98 8.11
CA MET A 230 -12.72 -16.85 8.85
C MET A 230 -12.31 -15.71 7.95
N LEU A 231 -11.07 -15.65 7.46
CA LEU A 231 -10.54 -14.53 6.70
C LEU A 231 -10.40 -14.88 5.20
N ASP A 232 -10.48 -13.88 4.34
CA ASP A 232 -10.28 -14.02 2.89
C ASP A 232 -8.78 -14.01 2.54
N SER A 233 -7.98 -13.29 3.31
CA SER A 233 -6.54 -13.06 3.08
C SER A 233 -5.79 -12.84 4.38
N VAL A 234 -4.47 -12.99 4.31
CA VAL A 234 -3.55 -12.55 5.36
C VAL A 234 -2.30 -11.93 4.74
N THR A 235 -1.53 -11.19 5.55
CA THR A 235 -0.27 -10.57 5.15
C THR A 235 0.80 -11.61 4.80
N ASN A 236 1.52 -11.39 3.69
CA ASN A 236 2.58 -12.30 3.21
C ASN A 236 3.97 -11.87 3.69
N TYR A 237 4.21 -11.94 5.00
CA TYR A 237 5.50 -11.59 5.59
C TYR A 237 6.65 -12.48 5.11
N GLU A 238 6.38 -13.72 4.73
CA GLU A 238 7.40 -14.62 4.18
C GLU A 238 7.97 -14.07 2.86
N CYS A 239 7.10 -13.69 1.92
CA CYS A 239 7.56 -13.10 0.67
C CYS A 239 8.08 -11.67 0.85
N TYR A 240 7.52 -10.86 1.76
CA TYR A 240 8.12 -9.59 2.15
C TYR A 240 9.60 -9.76 2.50
N LYS A 241 9.90 -10.66 3.44
CA LYS A 241 11.29 -10.96 3.84
C LYS A 241 12.11 -11.48 2.66
N GLY A 242 11.57 -12.43 1.90
CA GLY A 242 12.24 -13.01 0.74
C GLY A 242 12.58 -12.00 -0.35
N ILE A 243 11.71 -11.00 -0.60
CA ILE A 243 11.95 -9.96 -1.61
C ILE A 243 13.20 -9.16 -1.25
N TYR A 244 13.24 -8.49 -0.09
CA TYR A 244 14.38 -7.63 0.21
C TYR A 244 15.67 -8.42 0.45
N SER A 245 15.61 -9.58 1.11
CA SER A 245 16.81 -10.37 1.39
C SER A 245 17.42 -10.97 0.10
N SER A 246 16.60 -11.49 -0.81
CA SER A 246 17.09 -12.02 -2.10
C SER A 246 17.82 -10.97 -2.93
N HIS A 247 17.35 -9.71 -2.90
CA HIS A 247 18.02 -8.64 -3.60
C HIS A 247 19.32 -8.23 -2.90
N ASN A 248 19.30 -8.07 -1.58
CA ASN A 248 20.48 -7.70 -0.80
C ASN A 248 21.60 -8.76 -0.89
N ASP A 249 21.22 -10.04 -0.78
CA ASP A 249 22.14 -11.18 -0.80
C ASP A 249 22.48 -11.65 -2.23
N LYS A 250 21.84 -11.01 -3.24
CA LYS A 250 21.97 -11.38 -4.66
C LYS A 250 21.68 -12.87 -4.88
N ASN A 251 20.55 -13.33 -4.33
CA ASN A 251 20.18 -14.75 -4.31
C ASN A 251 18.69 -14.98 -4.53
N TYR A 252 18.27 -15.01 -5.79
CA TYR A 252 16.88 -15.27 -6.16
C TYR A 252 16.37 -16.69 -5.84
N PHE A 253 17.25 -17.64 -5.48
CA PHE A 253 16.77 -18.95 -5.02
C PHE A 253 15.91 -18.82 -3.76
N GLU A 254 16.17 -17.86 -2.88
CA GLU A 254 15.42 -17.66 -1.65
C GLU A 254 13.95 -17.29 -1.92
N ILE A 255 13.72 -16.19 -2.65
CA ILE A 255 12.33 -15.75 -2.93
C ILE A 255 11.63 -16.73 -3.87
N ASN A 256 12.33 -17.32 -4.85
CA ASN A 256 11.77 -18.33 -5.72
C ASN A 256 11.30 -19.56 -4.93
N TYR A 257 12.06 -20.00 -3.93
CA TYR A 257 11.64 -21.08 -3.04
C TYR A 257 10.34 -20.72 -2.32
N SER A 258 10.25 -19.53 -1.72
CA SER A 258 9.05 -19.09 -0.99
C SER A 258 7.82 -19.02 -1.90
N ILE A 259 7.94 -18.43 -3.10
CA ILE A 259 6.81 -18.34 -4.03
C ILE A 259 6.40 -19.74 -4.54
N ASN A 260 7.35 -20.61 -4.90
CA ASN A 260 7.03 -21.98 -5.34
C ASN A 260 6.37 -22.80 -4.22
N ARG A 261 6.86 -22.70 -2.99
CA ARG A 261 6.26 -23.39 -1.83
C ARG A 261 4.82 -22.93 -1.60
N GLN A 262 4.55 -21.64 -1.78
CA GLN A 262 3.23 -21.05 -1.57
C GLN A 262 2.28 -21.35 -2.74
N PHE A 263 2.71 -21.12 -3.99
CA PHE A 263 1.84 -21.01 -5.15
C PHE A 263 2.27 -21.87 -6.36
N GLY A 264 3.44 -22.49 -6.34
CA GLY A 264 3.86 -23.39 -7.40
C GLY A 264 2.95 -24.63 -7.52
N ASN A 265 3.28 -25.56 -8.42
CA ASN A 265 2.50 -26.77 -8.58
C ASN A 265 2.44 -27.57 -7.27
N GLY A 266 1.23 -27.74 -6.71
CA GLY A 266 1.01 -28.33 -5.39
C GLY A 266 1.36 -27.38 -4.22
N GLY A 267 1.49 -26.10 -4.48
CA GLY A 267 1.79 -25.07 -3.47
C GLY A 267 0.77 -25.04 -2.33
N ILE A 268 1.26 -24.73 -1.12
CA ILE A 268 0.46 -24.86 0.11
C ILE A 268 -0.66 -23.82 0.23
N TYR A 269 -0.57 -22.67 -0.47
CA TYR A 269 -1.55 -21.57 -0.42
C TYR A 269 -2.28 -21.34 -1.76
N GLN A 270 -2.29 -22.33 -2.64
CA GLN A 270 -3.11 -22.25 -3.85
C GLN A 270 -4.58 -21.97 -3.51
N GLY A 271 -5.18 -21.01 -4.20
CA GLY A 271 -6.56 -20.57 -3.98
C GLY A 271 -6.73 -19.53 -2.86
N ILE A 272 -5.64 -19.09 -2.22
CA ILE A 272 -5.64 -17.98 -1.26
C ILE A 272 -4.87 -16.80 -1.88
N ASN A 273 -5.51 -15.65 -2.01
CA ASN A 273 -4.85 -14.42 -2.43
C ASN A 273 -4.26 -13.70 -1.22
N LEU A 274 -2.94 -13.88 -0.99
CA LEU A 274 -2.24 -13.23 0.11
C LEU A 274 -2.01 -11.74 -0.19
N TYR A 275 -2.01 -10.92 0.85
CA TYR A 275 -1.69 -9.50 0.78
C TYR A 275 -0.17 -9.31 0.71
N ASN A 276 0.33 -8.91 -0.45
CA ASN A 276 1.74 -8.72 -0.73
C ASN A 276 2.15 -7.26 -0.53
N PHE A 277 3.28 -7.06 0.12
CA PHE A 277 3.86 -5.74 0.37
C PHE A 277 5.38 -5.83 0.41
N VAL A 278 6.08 -4.72 0.27
CA VAL A 278 7.53 -4.61 0.39
C VAL A 278 7.96 -3.75 1.57
N ASP A 279 7.05 -2.98 2.11
CA ASP A 279 7.14 -2.26 3.38
C ASP A 279 5.75 -1.88 3.91
N ASN A 280 5.69 -1.48 5.18
CA ASN A 280 4.48 -0.99 5.84
C ASN A 280 4.84 -0.08 7.02
N HIS A 281 3.87 0.23 7.87
CA HIS A 281 4.03 1.13 9.02
C HIS A 281 4.82 0.54 10.22
N ASP A 282 5.14 -0.76 10.19
CA ASP A 282 5.81 -1.50 11.29
C ASP A 282 7.19 -2.02 10.91
N VAL A 283 7.56 -1.96 9.63
CA VAL A 283 8.86 -2.41 9.14
C VAL A 283 9.59 -1.30 8.43
N ASN A 284 10.92 -1.39 8.39
CA ASN A 284 11.73 -0.40 7.68
C ASN A 284 11.27 -0.24 6.24
N ARG A 285 11.23 1.01 5.76
CA ARG A 285 10.94 1.34 4.37
C ARG A 285 11.87 0.56 3.44
N LEU A 286 11.36 0.05 2.32
CA LEU A 286 12.15 -0.75 1.37
C LEU A 286 13.40 0.01 0.92
N ALA A 287 13.27 1.30 0.60
CA ALA A 287 14.38 2.16 0.21
C ALA A 287 15.46 2.29 1.29
N SER A 288 15.14 2.07 2.57
CA SER A 288 16.12 2.02 3.65
C SER A 288 16.66 0.63 3.93
N THR A 289 15.94 -0.41 3.52
CA THR A 289 16.31 -1.81 3.75
C THR A 289 17.28 -2.32 2.69
N LEU A 290 17.10 -1.88 1.44
CA LEU A 290 17.95 -2.27 0.33
C LEU A 290 19.36 -1.66 0.42
N VAL A 291 20.36 -2.47 0.11
CA VAL A 291 21.78 -2.05 0.04
C VAL A 291 22.07 -1.23 -1.22
N ASP A 292 21.22 -1.32 -2.23
CA ASP A 292 21.33 -0.60 -3.50
C ASP A 292 19.95 -0.16 -3.99
N GLN A 293 19.76 1.13 -4.19
CA GLN A 293 18.48 1.71 -4.62
C GLN A 293 18.05 1.29 -6.04
N ARG A 294 18.98 0.82 -6.86
CA ARG A 294 18.68 0.27 -8.20
C ARG A 294 17.85 -1.02 -8.15
N TYR A 295 17.73 -1.64 -6.97
CA TYR A 295 16.87 -2.83 -6.77
C TYR A 295 15.39 -2.48 -6.57
N LEU A 296 15.05 -1.23 -6.25
CA LEU A 296 13.68 -0.82 -6.01
C LEU A 296 12.71 -1.21 -7.14
N PRO A 297 12.98 -0.88 -8.42
CA PRO A 297 12.08 -1.28 -9.51
C PRO A 297 11.92 -2.80 -9.64
N LEU A 298 12.97 -3.58 -9.37
CA LEU A 298 12.91 -5.05 -9.43
C LEU A 298 12.04 -5.63 -8.32
N CYS A 299 12.17 -5.12 -7.09
CA CYS A 299 11.34 -5.52 -5.96
C CYS A 299 9.86 -5.28 -6.25
N TYR A 300 9.52 -4.11 -6.79
CA TYR A 300 8.12 -3.78 -7.14
C TYR A 300 7.63 -4.60 -8.33
N THR A 301 8.43 -4.81 -9.37
CA THR A 301 8.04 -5.71 -10.48
C THR A 301 7.72 -7.11 -9.96
N LEU A 302 8.55 -7.64 -9.07
CA LEU A 302 8.30 -8.95 -8.46
C LEU A 302 7.03 -8.95 -7.61
N MET A 303 6.81 -7.93 -6.77
CA MET A 303 5.62 -7.82 -5.92
C MET A 303 4.32 -7.77 -6.75
N TYR A 304 4.31 -7.00 -7.85
CA TYR A 304 3.14 -6.91 -8.73
C TYR A 304 2.91 -8.17 -9.56
N ALA A 305 3.97 -8.91 -9.89
CA ALA A 305 3.88 -10.05 -10.78
C ALA A 305 3.72 -11.40 -10.07
N MET A 306 4.12 -11.52 -8.81
CA MET A 306 3.92 -12.76 -8.05
C MET A 306 2.45 -12.93 -7.67
N PRO A 307 1.98 -14.19 -7.36
CA PRO A 307 0.60 -14.40 -6.95
C PRO A 307 0.26 -13.65 -5.65
N GLY A 308 -0.94 -13.07 -5.60
CA GLY A 308 -1.47 -12.31 -4.45
C GLY A 308 -1.92 -10.90 -4.82
N ILE A 309 -2.21 -10.10 -3.80
CA ILE A 309 -2.75 -8.75 -3.90
C ILE A 309 -1.63 -7.75 -3.60
N PRO A 310 -1.12 -6.99 -4.58
CA PRO A 310 -0.07 -6.02 -4.36
C PRO A 310 -0.56 -4.81 -3.57
N SER A 311 0.27 -4.34 -2.65
CA SER A 311 0.02 -3.14 -1.85
C SER A 311 1.22 -2.22 -1.80
N VAL A 312 1.00 -0.93 -1.97
CA VAL A 312 2.01 0.11 -1.86
C VAL A 312 1.76 0.92 -0.59
N TYR A 313 2.77 1.11 0.22
CA TYR A 313 2.70 1.95 1.40
C TYR A 313 3.01 3.39 1.03
N TYR A 314 2.23 4.35 1.52
CA TYR A 314 2.28 5.76 1.09
C TYR A 314 3.70 6.34 1.08
N GLY A 315 4.07 6.94 -0.04
CA GLY A 315 5.39 7.54 -0.28
C GLY A 315 6.48 6.56 -0.74
N SER A 316 6.27 5.25 -0.59
CA SER A 316 7.27 4.25 -1.02
C SER A 316 7.43 4.19 -2.53
N GLU A 317 6.42 4.59 -3.28
CA GLU A 317 6.45 4.77 -4.74
C GLU A 317 7.41 5.88 -5.20
N TYR A 318 7.76 6.79 -4.29
CA TYR A 318 8.79 7.82 -4.51
C TYR A 318 10.14 7.48 -3.87
N GLY A 319 10.28 6.27 -3.32
CA GLY A 319 11.52 5.84 -2.66
C GLY A 319 11.76 6.51 -1.31
N VAL A 320 10.71 6.91 -0.61
CA VAL A 320 10.81 7.49 0.74
C VAL A 320 11.53 6.53 1.66
N GLN A 321 12.54 7.03 2.35
CA GLN A 321 13.33 6.29 3.33
C GLN A 321 12.73 6.42 4.74
N GLY A 322 12.99 5.44 5.59
CA GLY A 322 12.60 5.43 7.00
C GLY A 322 13.01 4.14 7.68
N ARG A 323 13.43 4.27 8.94
CA ARG A 323 13.85 3.15 9.78
C ARG A 323 13.19 3.24 11.13
N HIS A 324 13.00 2.09 11.76
CA HIS A 324 12.72 2.02 13.18
C HIS A 324 13.99 2.44 13.95
N GLU A 325 13.91 3.47 14.77
CA GLU A 325 15.04 4.02 15.50
C GLU A 325 14.65 4.36 16.95
N ASN A 326 15.54 4.12 17.90
CA ASN A 326 15.35 4.49 19.30
C ASN A 326 14.01 4.01 19.91
N ASN A 327 13.53 2.81 19.54
CA ASN A 327 12.22 2.28 19.91
C ASN A 327 11.05 3.17 19.46
N SER A 328 11.20 3.89 18.35
CA SER A 328 10.16 4.72 17.73
C SER A 328 9.93 4.32 16.27
N ASP A 329 8.66 4.30 15.88
CA ASP A 329 8.22 4.08 14.49
C ASP A 329 8.05 5.40 13.71
N ASP A 330 8.40 6.54 14.29
CA ASP A 330 8.20 7.85 13.66
C ASP A 330 8.84 7.94 12.27
N GLY A 331 10.05 7.36 12.12
CA GLY A 331 10.75 7.30 10.83
C GLY A 331 10.01 6.50 9.77
N LEU A 332 9.14 5.56 10.17
CA LEU A 332 8.33 4.73 9.27
C LEU A 332 7.04 5.44 8.83
N ARG A 333 6.59 6.44 9.61
CA ARG A 333 5.26 7.07 9.55
C ARG A 333 5.33 8.59 9.30
N PRO A 334 6.14 9.08 8.32
CA PRO A 334 6.34 10.51 8.12
C PRO A 334 5.09 11.21 7.62
N CYS A 335 4.97 12.50 7.93
CA CYS A 335 4.06 13.39 7.23
C CYS A 335 4.67 13.71 5.85
N LEU A 336 3.92 13.45 4.78
CA LEU A 336 4.39 13.65 3.41
C LEU A 336 3.47 14.63 2.69
N ASP A 337 4.06 15.50 1.90
CA ASP A 337 3.35 16.38 0.98
C ASP A 337 3.52 15.85 -0.46
N LEU A 338 2.41 15.72 -1.19
CA LEU A 338 2.44 15.13 -2.53
C LEU A 338 3.22 16.01 -3.53
N ALA A 339 3.07 17.33 -3.44
CA ALA A 339 3.77 18.24 -4.34
C ALA A 339 5.29 18.21 -4.08
N ASP A 340 5.71 18.03 -2.82
CA ASP A 340 7.13 17.85 -2.48
C ASP A 340 7.68 16.54 -3.05
N LEU A 341 6.93 15.45 -2.95
CA LEU A 341 7.30 14.16 -3.52
C LEU A 341 7.41 14.22 -5.05
N GLN A 342 6.48 14.92 -5.71
CA GLN A 342 6.51 15.12 -7.15
C GLN A 342 7.68 15.98 -7.62
N ARG A 343 8.22 16.87 -6.77
CA ARG A 343 9.38 17.71 -7.10
C ARG A 343 10.72 17.03 -6.82
N SER A 344 10.82 16.27 -5.74
CA SER A 344 12.11 15.80 -5.21
C SER A 344 12.20 14.30 -4.96
N GLY A 345 11.12 13.55 -5.15
CA GLY A 345 11.09 12.10 -5.01
C GLY A 345 11.72 11.37 -6.20
N ASN A 346 11.80 10.05 -6.09
CA ASN A 346 12.26 9.20 -7.19
C ASN A 346 11.15 9.05 -8.26
N LEU A 347 11.13 9.97 -9.22
CA LEU A 347 10.11 10.02 -10.27
C LEU A 347 10.19 8.82 -11.23
N ASP A 348 11.37 8.26 -11.45
CA ASP A 348 11.53 7.09 -12.32
C ASP A 348 10.91 5.85 -11.67
N LEU A 349 11.08 5.69 -10.37
CA LEU A 349 10.40 4.64 -9.60
C LEU A 349 8.87 4.84 -9.64
N TYR A 350 8.40 6.06 -9.42
CA TYR A 350 6.98 6.39 -9.50
C TYR A 350 6.37 6.02 -10.86
N ARG A 351 7.00 6.47 -11.96
CA ARG A 351 6.57 6.13 -13.32
C ARG A 351 6.58 4.61 -13.58
N HIS A 352 7.56 3.92 -13.00
CA HIS A 352 7.63 2.46 -13.09
C HIS A 352 6.43 1.81 -12.39
N LEU A 353 6.05 2.25 -11.18
CA LEU A 353 4.89 1.71 -10.47
C LEU A 353 3.57 2.04 -11.17
N VAL A 354 3.42 3.24 -11.72
CA VAL A 354 2.26 3.60 -12.57
C VAL A 354 2.14 2.63 -13.75
N LYS A 355 3.24 2.36 -14.42
CA LYS A 355 3.28 1.39 -15.53
C LYS A 355 2.94 -0.02 -15.07
N LEU A 356 3.51 -0.48 -13.95
CA LEU A 356 3.19 -1.79 -13.36
C LEU A 356 1.70 -1.91 -13.01
N GLY A 357 1.10 -0.85 -12.47
CA GLY A 357 -0.34 -0.81 -12.20
C GLY A 357 -1.18 -1.03 -13.44
N ARG A 358 -0.89 -0.32 -14.53
CA ARG A 358 -1.56 -0.48 -15.84
C ARG A 358 -1.37 -1.90 -16.40
N ILE A 359 -0.14 -2.42 -16.38
CA ILE A 359 0.17 -3.79 -16.82
C ILE A 359 -0.58 -4.82 -15.98
N TYR A 360 -0.60 -4.66 -14.66
CA TYR A 360 -1.34 -5.56 -13.76
C TYR A 360 -2.84 -5.58 -14.08
N LYS A 361 -3.42 -4.44 -14.43
CA LYS A 361 -4.84 -4.34 -14.84
C LYS A 361 -5.09 -4.94 -16.22
N ALA A 362 -4.19 -4.75 -17.17
CA ALA A 362 -4.34 -5.21 -18.55
C ALA A 362 -4.24 -6.73 -18.68
N TYR A 363 -3.41 -7.41 -17.87
CA TYR A 363 -3.10 -8.83 -18.04
C TYR A 363 -3.59 -9.70 -16.87
N PRO A 364 -4.78 -10.32 -16.97
CA PRO A 364 -5.35 -11.16 -15.91
C PRO A 364 -4.44 -12.28 -15.42
N ALA A 365 -3.56 -12.82 -16.29
CA ALA A 365 -2.60 -13.86 -15.91
C ALA A 365 -1.66 -13.40 -14.78
N LEU A 366 -1.32 -12.12 -14.67
CA LEU A 366 -0.52 -11.59 -13.56
C LEU A 366 -1.26 -11.66 -12.22
N ARG A 367 -2.59 -11.57 -12.24
CA ARG A 367 -3.44 -11.57 -11.04
C ARG A 367 -3.81 -12.99 -10.60
N THR A 368 -4.37 -13.76 -11.53
CA THR A 368 -5.02 -15.05 -11.25
C THR A 368 -4.28 -16.25 -11.82
N GLY A 369 -3.21 -16.02 -12.61
CA GLY A 369 -2.47 -17.09 -13.28
C GLY A 369 -1.72 -18.01 -12.30
N SER A 370 -1.48 -19.24 -12.77
CA SER A 370 -0.57 -20.18 -12.12
C SER A 370 0.84 -19.58 -11.97
N TYR A 371 1.67 -20.18 -11.16
CA TYR A 371 3.07 -19.78 -11.04
C TYR A 371 3.98 -20.97 -11.37
N GLU A 372 4.91 -20.76 -12.30
CA GLU A 372 5.92 -21.73 -12.63
C GLU A 372 7.29 -21.06 -12.86
N THR A 373 8.32 -21.53 -12.17
CA THR A 373 9.69 -21.08 -12.39
C THR A 373 10.22 -21.66 -13.69
N VAL A 374 10.70 -20.79 -14.59
CA VAL A 374 11.33 -21.19 -15.86
C VAL A 374 12.86 -21.21 -15.72
N ILE A 375 13.43 -20.14 -15.15
CA ILE A 375 14.87 -20.01 -14.86
C ILE A 375 15.04 -19.44 -13.47
N VAL A 376 15.91 -20.04 -12.66
CA VAL A 376 16.41 -19.44 -11.43
C VAL A 376 17.93 -19.59 -11.37
N ARG A 377 18.60 -18.48 -11.14
CA ARG A 377 20.04 -18.36 -10.88
C ARG A 377 20.20 -17.40 -9.69
N ASN A 378 21.38 -17.25 -9.17
CA ASN A 378 21.60 -16.33 -8.05
C ASN A 378 21.07 -14.93 -8.35
N ARG A 379 21.27 -14.41 -9.56
CA ARG A 379 20.98 -13.03 -9.94
C ARG A 379 19.99 -12.88 -11.09
N GLN A 380 19.44 -13.98 -11.59
CA GLN A 380 18.38 -13.97 -12.60
C GLN A 380 17.22 -14.84 -12.14
N LEU A 381 16.01 -14.33 -12.37
CA LEU A 381 14.78 -15.05 -12.17
C LEU A 381 13.88 -14.86 -13.39
N LEU A 382 13.39 -15.96 -13.95
CA LEU A 382 12.34 -15.95 -14.96
C LEU A 382 11.26 -16.95 -14.54
N PHE A 383 10.04 -16.48 -14.45
CA PHE A 383 8.86 -17.31 -14.19
C PHE A 383 7.76 -17.00 -15.20
N ARG A 384 6.83 -17.92 -15.34
CA ARG A 384 5.62 -17.73 -16.14
C ARG A 384 4.38 -17.84 -15.29
N LYS A 385 3.32 -17.20 -15.79
CA LYS A 385 1.96 -17.28 -15.25
C LYS A 385 1.00 -17.57 -16.40
N ASP A 386 0.15 -18.56 -16.23
CA ASP A 386 -0.81 -18.98 -17.23
C ASP A 386 -2.23 -18.83 -16.70
N TRP A 387 -3.10 -18.20 -17.49
CA TRP A 387 -4.52 -18.03 -17.19
C TRP A 387 -5.36 -17.95 -18.46
N ASP A 388 -6.38 -18.79 -18.57
CA ASP A 388 -7.37 -18.78 -19.66
C ASP A 388 -6.73 -18.65 -21.06
N GLY A 389 -5.75 -19.50 -21.33
CA GLY A 389 -5.01 -19.50 -22.60
C GLY A 389 -3.98 -18.36 -22.77
N THR A 390 -3.88 -17.45 -21.82
CA THR A 390 -2.89 -16.37 -21.83
C THR A 390 -1.68 -16.72 -20.99
N THR A 391 -0.49 -16.57 -21.55
CA THR A 391 0.80 -16.75 -20.85
C THR A 391 1.53 -15.43 -20.72
N VAL A 392 2.02 -15.14 -19.53
CA VAL A 392 2.90 -14.00 -19.23
C VAL A 392 4.21 -14.52 -18.65
N TYR A 393 5.34 -14.05 -19.19
CA TYR A 393 6.66 -14.29 -18.61
C TYR A 393 7.16 -13.04 -17.89
N VAL A 394 7.81 -13.24 -16.75
CA VAL A 394 8.42 -12.15 -15.96
C VAL A 394 9.88 -12.47 -15.76
N ALA A 395 10.75 -11.60 -16.23
CA ALA A 395 12.20 -11.76 -16.16
C ALA A 395 12.81 -10.63 -15.30
N LEU A 396 13.74 -11.01 -14.43
CA LEU A 396 14.47 -10.09 -13.53
C LEU A 396 15.97 -10.35 -13.66
N ASN A 397 16.76 -9.30 -13.81
CA ASN A 397 18.22 -9.34 -13.80
C ASN A 397 18.78 -8.42 -12.71
N LEU A 398 19.43 -9.00 -11.73
CA LEU A 398 20.06 -8.33 -10.58
C LEU A 398 21.58 -8.13 -10.77
N GLU A 399 22.11 -8.44 -11.96
CA GLU A 399 23.52 -8.18 -12.30
C GLU A 399 23.75 -6.71 -12.62
N ASP A 400 24.99 -6.27 -12.41
CA ASP A 400 25.50 -4.97 -12.84
C ASP A 400 25.99 -4.98 -14.31
N CYS A 401 25.73 -6.04 -15.03
CA CYS A 401 26.01 -6.23 -16.45
C CYS A 401 24.82 -6.86 -17.16
N CYS A 402 24.86 -6.83 -18.50
CA CYS A 402 23.88 -7.50 -19.33
C CYS A 402 23.91 -9.01 -19.09
N SER A 403 22.77 -9.66 -19.18
CA SER A 403 22.62 -11.11 -19.01
C SER A 403 21.62 -11.68 -20.00
N ASP A 404 21.96 -12.81 -20.61
CA ASP A 404 21.06 -13.54 -21.51
C ASP A 404 20.28 -14.63 -20.76
N MET A 405 18.99 -14.70 -21.03
CA MET A 405 18.13 -15.78 -20.58
C MET A 405 17.45 -16.46 -21.77
N GLN A 406 17.70 -17.76 -21.92
CA GLN A 406 17.17 -18.59 -23.01
C GLN A 406 16.11 -19.54 -22.46
N PHE A 407 14.93 -19.56 -23.09
CA PHE A 407 13.85 -20.46 -22.73
C PHE A 407 12.96 -20.81 -23.91
N GLY A 408 12.16 -21.88 -23.76
CA GLY A 408 11.17 -22.29 -24.77
C GLY A 408 9.82 -21.64 -24.53
N THR A 409 9.10 -21.30 -25.61
CA THR A 409 7.73 -20.83 -25.58
C THR A 409 6.90 -21.42 -26.72
N HIS A 410 5.59 -21.53 -26.52
CA HIS A 410 4.62 -21.88 -27.56
C HIS A 410 4.05 -20.65 -28.28
N LEU A 411 4.36 -19.45 -27.80
CA LEU A 411 3.88 -18.20 -28.38
C LEU A 411 4.70 -17.86 -29.64
N PRO A 412 4.06 -17.34 -30.71
CA PRO A 412 4.72 -17.07 -31.97
C PRO A 412 5.62 -15.80 -31.95
N ALA A 413 5.24 -14.84 -31.12
CA ALA A 413 5.94 -13.57 -30.92
C ALA A 413 5.71 -13.04 -29.51
N LEU A 414 6.64 -12.28 -28.97
CA LEU A 414 6.55 -11.67 -27.65
C LEU A 414 6.84 -10.18 -27.69
N VAL A 415 6.25 -9.44 -26.76
CA VAL A 415 6.55 -8.02 -26.52
C VAL A 415 6.84 -7.85 -25.03
N ASP A 416 7.88 -7.10 -24.69
CA ASP A 416 8.08 -6.59 -23.34
C ASP A 416 7.19 -5.37 -23.12
N VAL A 417 6.14 -5.50 -22.32
CA VAL A 417 5.18 -4.43 -22.09
C VAL A 417 5.69 -3.33 -21.15
N ILE A 418 6.84 -3.53 -20.50
CA ILE A 418 7.52 -2.47 -19.74
C ILE A 418 8.20 -1.48 -20.71
N SER A 419 8.92 -1.98 -21.72
CA SER A 419 9.66 -1.15 -22.67
C SER A 419 8.93 -0.92 -23.98
N GLY A 420 7.94 -1.75 -24.32
CA GLY A 420 7.26 -1.78 -25.61
C GLY A 420 8.08 -2.45 -26.73
N GLN A 421 9.21 -3.10 -26.40
CA GLN A 421 10.10 -3.69 -27.39
C GLN A 421 9.64 -5.10 -27.79
N PRO A 422 9.63 -5.43 -29.10
CA PRO A 422 9.38 -6.78 -29.55
C PRO A 422 10.55 -7.69 -29.20
N ILE A 423 10.24 -8.96 -28.94
CA ILE A 423 11.20 -10.01 -28.59
C ILE A 423 11.04 -11.15 -29.61
N ASP A 424 12.11 -11.46 -30.30
CA ASP A 424 12.12 -12.50 -31.34
C ASP A 424 11.92 -13.90 -30.77
N VAL A 425 11.02 -14.65 -31.39
CA VAL A 425 10.80 -16.08 -31.12
C VAL A 425 11.25 -16.87 -32.34
N ASN A 426 12.32 -17.66 -32.17
CA ASN A 426 12.90 -18.45 -33.24
C ASN A 426 12.63 -19.96 -33.03
N ASN A 427 11.71 -20.55 -33.81
CA ASN A 427 11.31 -21.95 -33.65
C ASN A 427 10.94 -22.36 -32.22
N GLY A 428 10.20 -21.51 -31.54
CA GLY A 428 9.77 -21.71 -30.14
C GLY A 428 10.86 -21.47 -29.09
N ASN A 429 12.01 -20.91 -29.49
CA ASN A 429 13.06 -20.50 -28.56
C ASN A 429 13.17 -18.97 -28.49
N VAL A 430 13.37 -18.50 -27.29
CA VAL A 430 13.52 -17.07 -26.97
C VAL A 430 14.87 -16.85 -26.31
N ASN A 431 15.55 -15.78 -26.70
CA ASN A 431 16.72 -15.26 -25.99
C ASN A 431 16.42 -13.81 -25.61
N VAL A 432 16.20 -13.55 -24.33
CA VAL A 432 16.04 -12.17 -23.82
C VAL A 432 17.37 -11.63 -23.36
N HIS A 433 17.76 -10.48 -23.91
CA HIS A 433 18.95 -9.75 -23.52
C HIS A 433 18.59 -8.70 -22.46
N MET A 434 18.80 -9.06 -21.20
CA MET A 434 18.48 -8.21 -20.05
C MET A 434 19.56 -7.16 -19.82
N GLN A 435 19.15 -5.90 -19.64
CA GLN A 435 20.06 -4.85 -19.20
C GLN A 435 20.43 -5.01 -17.70
N PRO A 436 21.49 -4.33 -17.23
CA PRO A 436 21.82 -4.32 -15.80
C PRO A 436 20.61 -3.83 -14.96
N PHE A 437 20.34 -4.49 -13.83
CA PHE A 437 19.28 -4.12 -12.88
C PHE A 437 17.93 -3.85 -13.54
N SER A 438 17.52 -4.73 -14.44
CA SER A 438 16.30 -4.57 -15.23
C SER A 438 15.29 -5.69 -15.03
N SER A 439 14.05 -5.39 -15.39
CA SER A 439 12.96 -6.36 -15.44
C SER A 439 12.23 -6.27 -16.78
N MET A 440 11.64 -7.37 -17.21
CA MET A 440 10.75 -7.45 -18.38
C MET A 440 9.48 -8.21 -18.02
N ILE A 441 8.37 -7.80 -18.60
CA ILE A 441 7.10 -8.52 -18.57
C ILE A 441 6.72 -8.81 -20.01
N LEU A 442 6.81 -10.09 -20.40
CA LEU A 442 6.64 -10.51 -21.78
C LEU A 442 5.28 -11.15 -21.98
N VAL A 443 4.56 -10.67 -22.97
CA VAL A 443 3.24 -11.17 -23.39
C VAL A 443 3.25 -11.50 -24.87
N ALA A 444 2.26 -12.26 -25.35
CA ALA A 444 2.09 -12.48 -26.78
C ALA A 444 1.78 -11.15 -27.49
N ASP A 445 2.37 -10.96 -28.67
CA ASP A 445 2.23 -9.70 -29.44
C ASP A 445 0.77 -9.42 -29.84
N ASP A 446 -0.02 -10.45 -30.11
CA ASP A 446 -1.44 -10.35 -30.49
C ASP A 446 -2.39 -9.95 -29.36
N ILE A 447 -1.95 -9.98 -28.11
CA ILE A 447 -2.72 -9.55 -26.92
C ILE A 447 -2.28 -8.21 -26.38
N VAL A 448 -1.28 -7.56 -27.00
CA VAL A 448 -0.87 -6.22 -26.59
C VAL A 448 -2.04 -5.26 -26.82
N ASN A 449 -2.57 -4.71 -25.72
CA ASN A 449 -3.57 -3.65 -25.82
C ASN A 449 -2.91 -2.38 -26.33
N HIS A 450 -2.99 -2.15 -27.63
CA HIS A 450 -2.48 -0.94 -28.27
C HIS A 450 -3.20 0.35 -27.81
N ALA A 451 -4.30 0.23 -27.07
CA ALA A 451 -4.94 1.34 -26.40
C ALA A 451 -4.10 1.93 -25.25
N ASP A 452 -3.15 1.11 -24.73
CA ASP A 452 -2.17 1.51 -23.71
C ASP A 452 -0.75 1.75 -24.29
N ALA A 453 -0.64 1.92 -25.63
CA ALA A 453 0.51 2.66 -26.12
C ALA A 453 0.55 3.95 -25.27
N PRO A 454 1.69 4.30 -24.63
CA PRO A 454 1.71 5.41 -23.72
C PRO A 454 1.10 6.60 -24.48
N GLU A 455 -0.11 7.01 -24.11
CA GLU A 455 -0.35 8.44 -24.16
C GLU A 455 0.89 8.96 -23.47
N THR A 456 1.73 9.62 -24.23
CA THR A 456 2.83 10.39 -23.65
C THR A 456 2.16 11.13 -22.53
N VAL A 457 2.30 10.60 -21.28
CA VAL A 457 1.93 11.36 -20.09
C VAL A 457 2.58 12.69 -20.41
N PRO A 458 1.83 13.79 -20.55
CA PRO A 458 2.46 15.05 -20.78
C PRO A 458 3.52 15.08 -19.71
N VAL A 459 4.78 14.95 -20.11
CA VAL A 459 5.91 15.09 -19.20
C VAL A 459 5.53 16.34 -18.46
N ALA A 460 5.22 16.23 -17.15
CA ALA A 460 5.00 17.43 -16.35
C ALA A 460 6.20 18.23 -16.71
N ALA A 461 5.99 19.29 -17.51
CA ALA A 461 7.04 19.94 -18.28
C ALA A 461 8.20 20.02 -17.31
N GLU A 462 9.40 19.58 -17.73
CA GLU A 462 10.59 19.69 -16.87
C GLU A 462 10.46 21.03 -16.20
N PRO A 463 10.55 21.17 -14.87
CA PRO A 463 10.23 22.41 -14.19
C PRO A 463 10.95 23.48 -15.00
N GLU A 464 10.19 24.28 -15.75
CA GLU A 464 10.74 25.16 -16.77
C GLU A 464 11.84 25.90 -16.05
N LYS A 465 13.06 25.74 -16.53
CA LYS A 465 14.22 26.47 -15.98
C LYS A 465 13.73 27.89 -15.74
N PRO A 466 13.85 28.45 -14.52
CA PRO A 466 13.28 29.74 -14.22
C PRO A 466 13.64 30.70 -15.34
N VAL A 467 12.66 31.30 -15.99
CA VAL A 467 12.88 32.17 -17.12
C VAL A 467 13.71 33.32 -16.62
N GLU A 468 14.90 33.52 -17.22
CA GLU A 468 15.83 34.59 -16.86
C GLU A 468 15.92 35.63 -17.95
N ALA A 469 16.13 36.86 -17.56
CA ALA A 469 16.39 37.94 -18.56
C ALA A 469 17.62 37.57 -19.38
N GLY A 470 17.42 37.51 -20.70
CA GLY A 470 18.44 37.10 -21.66
C GLY A 470 18.15 35.76 -22.34
N ASP A 471 17.24 34.96 -21.84
CA ASP A 471 16.80 33.71 -22.48
C ASP A 471 16.17 33.98 -23.85
N ARG A 472 16.36 33.03 -24.78
CA ARG A 472 15.84 33.12 -26.14
C ARG A 472 14.94 31.95 -26.46
N TYR A 473 13.80 32.24 -27.06
CA TYR A 473 12.79 31.26 -27.45
C TYR A 473 12.50 31.39 -28.96
N GLN A 474 12.54 30.27 -29.67
CA GLN A 474 12.14 30.21 -31.06
C GLN A 474 10.66 29.82 -31.15
N GLN A 475 9.86 30.64 -31.82
CA GLN A 475 8.43 30.36 -32.05
C GLN A 475 8.24 29.42 -33.25
N GLU A 476 7.07 28.81 -33.35
CA GLU A 476 6.73 27.90 -34.47
C GLU A 476 6.82 28.56 -35.85
N ASP A 477 6.65 29.89 -35.93
CA ASP A 477 6.77 30.66 -37.15
C ASP A 477 8.23 31.00 -37.51
N GLY A 478 9.20 30.56 -36.70
CA GLY A 478 10.63 30.79 -36.90
C GLY A 478 11.14 32.12 -36.31
N SER A 479 10.29 32.98 -35.74
CA SER A 479 10.71 34.20 -35.05
C SER A 479 11.47 33.86 -33.75
N VAL A 480 12.41 34.71 -33.35
CA VAL A 480 13.20 34.54 -32.11
C VAL A 480 12.84 35.66 -31.14
N TRP A 481 12.37 35.26 -29.97
CA TRP A 481 12.00 36.17 -28.91
C TRP A 481 12.99 36.07 -27.75
N LYS A 482 13.40 37.24 -27.27
CA LYS A 482 14.33 37.31 -26.11
C LYS A 482 13.60 37.86 -24.90
N VAL A 483 13.79 37.20 -23.75
CA VAL A 483 13.31 37.71 -22.46
C VAL A 483 14.15 38.95 -22.08
N VAL A 484 13.50 40.10 -21.98
CA VAL A 484 14.18 41.34 -21.64
C VAL A 484 14.02 41.73 -20.19
N SER A 485 12.95 41.28 -19.52
CA SER A 485 12.73 41.52 -18.08
C SER A 485 11.66 40.60 -17.54
N LEU A 486 11.66 40.43 -16.21
CA LEU A 486 10.58 39.88 -15.43
C LEU A 486 9.91 41.02 -14.66
N ALA A 487 8.60 41.02 -14.56
CA ALA A 487 7.82 42.04 -13.86
C ALA A 487 6.67 41.38 -13.13
N SER A 488 6.08 42.06 -12.15
CA SER A 488 4.85 41.58 -11.48
C SER A 488 3.69 42.48 -11.83
N HIS A 489 2.53 41.90 -12.10
CA HIS A 489 1.30 42.64 -12.33
C HIS A 489 0.85 43.32 -11.02
N VAL A 490 0.54 44.60 -11.08
CA VAL A 490 0.32 45.45 -9.89
C VAL A 490 -0.91 45.02 -9.07
N GLU A 491 -1.95 44.52 -9.74
CA GLU A 491 -3.22 44.14 -9.09
C GLU A 491 -3.32 42.65 -8.72
N THR A 492 -2.79 41.76 -9.59
CA THR A 492 -2.90 40.30 -9.39
C THR A 492 -1.67 39.69 -8.74
N GLN A 493 -0.55 40.41 -8.69
CA GLN A 493 0.76 39.93 -8.23
C GLN A 493 1.33 38.74 -9.04
N GLU A 494 0.75 38.44 -10.21
CA GLU A 494 1.25 37.42 -11.11
C GLU A 494 2.59 37.87 -11.73
N GLU A 495 3.50 36.92 -11.89
CA GLU A 495 4.76 37.14 -12.58
C GLU A 495 4.49 37.26 -14.09
N LEU A 496 5.00 38.37 -14.70
CA LEU A 496 4.93 38.61 -16.13
C LEU A 496 6.32 38.48 -16.75
N VAL A 497 6.39 37.78 -17.85
CA VAL A 497 7.62 37.69 -18.66
C VAL A 497 7.52 38.68 -19.82
N ILE A 498 8.49 39.59 -19.92
CA ILE A 498 8.53 40.58 -20.97
C ILE A 498 9.47 40.10 -22.07
N TYR A 499 8.90 39.84 -23.24
CA TYR A 499 9.60 39.38 -24.43
C TYR A 499 9.79 40.49 -25.42
N GLN A 500 10.91 40.41 -26.15
CA GLN A 500 11.18 41.27 -27.32
C GLN A 500 11.48 40.39 -28.53
N ASP A 501 10.77 40.61 -29.63
CA ASP A 501 11.10 40.03 -30.93
C ASP A 501 12.39 40.66 -31.47
N GLU A 502 13.40 39.83 -31.72
CA GLU A 502 14.72 40.32 -32.13
C GLU A 502 14.72 40.94 -33.54
N ALA A 503 13.79 40.57 -34.41
CA ALA A 503 13.72 41.08 -35.76
C ALA A 503 12.94 42.39 -35.86
N SER A 504 11.82 42.52 -35.17
CA SER A 504 10.95 43.70 -35.22
C SER A 504 11.16 44.70 -34.10
N GLY A 505 11.81 44.27 -33.00
CA GLY A 505 12.00 45.08 -31.79
C GLY A 505 10.73 45.30 -30.96
N LYS A 506 9.58 44.69 -31.34
CA LYS A 506 8.33 44.80 -30.59
C LYS A 506 8.45 44.05 -29.25
N VAL A 507 7.77 44.57 -28.21
CA VAL A 507 7.79 44.05 -26.86
C VAL A 507 6.38 43.64 -26.45
N TRP A 508 6.26 42.48 -25.80
CA TRP A 508 5.03 41.95 -25.19
C TRP A 508 5.27 41.53 -23.74
N ALA A 509 4.22 41.56 -22.95
CA ALA A 509 4.16 40.95 -21.61
C ALA A 509 3.14 39.80 -21.62
N MET A 510 3.54 38.62 -21.15
CA MET A 510 2.69 37.44 -21.09
C MET A 510 2.82 36.79 -19.71
#